data_05bc07720202f8079149acc53c2313ec
#
_entry.id   05bc07720202f8079149acc53c2313ec
#
_cell.length_a   1.000
_cell.length_b   1.000
_cell.length_c   1.000
_cell.angle_alpha   90.00
_cell.angle_beta   90.00
_cell.angle_gamma   90.00
#
_symmetry.space_group_name_H-M   'P 1'
#
loop_
_entity.id
_entity.type
_entity.pdbx_description
1 polymer ?
#
loop_
_entity_poly.entity_id
_entity_poly.type
_entity_poly.pdbx_seq_one_letter_code
_entity_poly.pdbx_strand_id
1 'polypeptide(L)'
;MKLVYLIVLLVSLLIVPIFLDYGFVVNVSAEQELPDFFLGVDVAYENLTEIRKLIDEVSLYTNLFVIGCTGITYNSTKLNETCQYVYDKGLSFIVYRDSAPRTEWLENAKKRWGNRFLGFYVFDEVGGRQLDLHEDWVTVLDADNYTDAGSQFINGINGALNRFTRHYTSATAFPLFTSDYALYWFDYRAGYDVLLAQLGWNYSRQLNVALCRGAATVQNKNWGVIITWTYNQPPYIESGEELYDDMILAYNNGAKYILVFDSNNDYTQGILKEEHLEALKKFWNYASHNPPTSDALSGRVAYVLPKDYAYGFRGPNDKIWGIWQADTLTSTMCTNLGNLIGQYGTKLDIIYDEEVDPNNTSVYGEFVFWNGTVDAVDGSP
;
A
#
# COMPACT_ATOMS: atom_id res chain seq x y z
N MET A 1 -53.35 9.65 61.45
CA MET A 1 -53.20 10.29 60.14
C MET A 1 -51.73 10.77 59.87
N LYS A 2 -51.00 11.32 60.83
CA LYS A 2 -49.63 11.79 60.61
C LYS A 2 -48.57 10.69 60.40
N LEU A 3 -48.76 9.48 60.87
CA LEU A 3 -47.82 8.37 60.77
C LEU A 3 -47.87 7.71 59.36
N VAL A 4 -49.07 7.69 58.73
CA VAL A 4 -49.22 7.08 57.40
C VAL A 4 -48.57 7.93 56.31
N TYR A 5 -48.60 9.28 56.43
CA TYR A 5 -47.89 10.19 55.49
C TYR A 5 -46.39 10.10 55.59
N LEU A 6 -45.84 9.79 56.77
CA LEU A 6 -44.37 9.64 56.94
C LEU A 6 -43.87 8.37 56.27
N ILE A 7 -44.63 7.27 56.31
CA ILE A 7 -44.27 5.98 55.67
C ILE A 7 -44.36 6.09 54.13
N VAL A 8 -45.34 6.81 53.59
CA VAL A 8 -45.50 7.03 52.13
C VAL A 8 -44.36 7.91 51.62
N LEU A 9 -43.90 8.94 52.36
CA LEU A 9 -42.81 9.80 51.99
C LEU A 9 -41.44 9.08 52.05
N LEU A 10 -41.25 8.18 53.01
CA LEU A 10 -40.02 7.36 53.13
C LEU A 10 -39.96 6.27 52.03
N VAL A 11 -41.08 5.71 51.60
CA VAL A 11 -41.12 4.71 50.53
C VAL A 11 -40.92 5.39 49.16
N SER A 12 -41.37 6.62 48.95
CA SER A 12 -41.14 7.37 47.71
C SER A 12 -39.69 7.86 47.56
N LEU A 13 -38.98 8.09 48.69
CA LEU A 13 -37.56 8.45 48.72
C LEU A 13 -36.60 7.26 48.48
N LEU A 14 -37.07 6.01 48.71
CA LEU A 14 -36.28 4.80 48.50
C LEU A 14 -36.44 4.18 47.09
N ILE A 15 -37.50 4.59 46.33
CA ILE A 15 -37.74 4.05 44.98
C ILE A 15 -37.13 4.92 43.88
N VAL A 16 -36.86 6.20 44.14
CA VAL A 16 -36.31 7.13 43.15
C VAL A 16 -34.80 6.85 42.77
N PRO A 17 -33.94 6.31 43.64
CA PRO A 17 -32.57 6.02 43.23
C PRO A 17 -32.41 4.75 42.36
N ILE A 18 -33.40 3.85 42.32
CA ILE A 18 -33.25 2.54 41.60
C ILE A 18 -33.49 2.67 40.09
N PHE A 19 -34.12 3.76 39.63
CA PHE A 19 -34.38 3.96 38.20
C PHE A 19 -33.42 4.90 37.47
N LEU A 20 -32.40 5.43 38.15
CA LEU A 20 -31.42 6.37 37.54
C LEU A 20 -30.09 5.74 37.18
N ASP A 21 -29.87 4.45 37.38
CA ASP A 21 -28.59 3.79 37.13
C ASP A 21 -28.61 2.79 35.95
N TYR A 22 -29.67 2.76 35.14
CA TYR A 22 -29.61 2.19 33.79
C TYR A 22 -29.39 3.32 32.79
N GLY A 23 -28.30 4.07 32.98
CA GLY A 23 -27.68 4.80 31.88
C GLY A 23 -27.23 3.74 30.88
N PHE A 24 -27.91 3.66 29.74
CA PHE A 24 -27.34 3.11 28.54
C PHE A 24 -26.06 3.91 28.27
N VAL A 25 -24.92 3.42 28.74
CA VAL A 25 -23.63 3.80 28.22
C VAL A 25 -23.65 3.26 26.78
N VAL A 26 -24.13 4.08 25.86
CA VAL A 26 -23.75 3.92 24.47
C VAL A 26 -22.24 4.12 24.50
N ASN A 27 -21.50 3.01 24.54
CA ASN A 27 -20.11 3.00 24.15
C ASN A 27 -20.12 3.43 22.67
N VAL A 28 -20.11 4.73 22.43
CA VAL A 28 -19.55 5.28 21.20
C VAL A 28 -18.08 4.89 21.33
N SER A 29 -17.72 3.77 20.72
CA SER A 29 -16.33 3.43 20.51
C SER A 29 -15.74 4.64 19.83
N ALA A 30 -14.88 5.38 20.54
CA ALA A 30 -14.08 6.42 19.91
C ALA A 30 -13.46 5.76 18.67
N GLU A 31 -13.69 6.35 17.51
CA GLU A 31 -13.11 5.87 16.27
C GLU A 31 -11.59 5.86 16.51
N GLN A 32 -11.02 4.66 16.58
CA GLN A 32 -9.61 4.52 16.92
C GLN A 32 -8.82 5.16 15.77
N GLU A 33 -8.04 6.18 16.06
CA GLU A 33 -7.15 6.80 15.05
C GLU A 33 -6.24 5.73 14.45
N LEU A 34 -6.12 5.75 13.12
CA LEU A 34 -5.20 4.86 12.42
C LEU A 34 -3.76 5.30 12.73
N PRO A 35 -2.83 4.35 12.86
CA PRO A 35 -1.43 4.67 13.08
C PRO A 35 -0.83 5.42 11.88
N ASP A 36 0.27 6.13 12.13
CA ASP A 36 0.98 6.90 11.11
C ASP A 36 1.57 6.00 10.01
N PHE A 37 1.95 4.78 10.37
CA PHE A 37 2.44 3.77 9.44
C PHE A 37 1.91 2.37 9.78
N PHE A 38 1.95 1.49 8.78
CA PHE A 38 1.54 0.10 8.89
C PHE A 38 2.70 -0.84 8.56
N LEU A 39 3.01 -1.73 9.50
CA LEU A 39 3.95 -2.84 9.30
C LEU A 39 3.20 -4.16 9.34
N GLY A 40 3.41 -5.03 8.35
CA GLY A 40 2.69 -6.29 8.31
C GLY A 40 3.29 -7.36 7.42
N VAL A 41 2.58 -8.48 7.36
CA VAL A 41 2.90 -9.64 6.54
C VAL A 41 1.75 -9.91 5.58
N ASP A 42 2.07 -10.23 4.32
CA ASP A 42 1.14 -10.67 3.30
C ASP A 42 1.27 -12.18 3.08
N VAL A 43 0.18 -12.91 3.30
CA VAL A 43 0.15 -14.38 3.26
C VAL A 43 -0.68 -14.89 2.10
N ALA A 44 -0.07 -15.64 1.19
CA ALA A 44 -0.73 -16.17 0.02
C ALA A 44 -0.97 -17.69 0.01
N TYR A 45 -0.66 -18.42 1.08
CA TYR A 45 -0.95 -19.86 1.23
C TYR A 45 -2.22 -20.12 2.05
N GLU A 46 -2.79 -21.34 1.93
CA GLU A 46 -4.15 -21.65 2.43
C GLU A 46 -4.20 -22.27 3.84
N ASN A 47 -3.07 -22.67 4.43
CA ASN A 47 -3.05 -23.39 5.72
C ASN A 47 -3.45 -22.49 6.90
N LEU A 48 -4.74 -22.49 7.27
CA LEU A 48 -5.28 -21.67 8.36
C LEU A 48 -4.62 -21.92 9.71
N THR A 49 -4.11 -23.12 9.96
CA THR A 49 -3.43 -23.42 11.23
C THR A 49 -2.09 -22.71 11.31
N GLU A 50 -1.33 -22.72 10.22
CA GLU A 50 -0.06 -22.00 10.15
C GLU A 50 -0.27 -20.48 10.14
N ILE A 51 -1.24 -20.00 9.37
CA ILE A 51 -1.61 -18.58 9.34
C ILE A 51 -1.97 -18.06 10.74
N ARG A 52 -2.76 -18.81 11.51
CA ARG A 52 -3.10 -18.41 12.90
C ARG A 52 -1.89 -18.37 13.80
N LYS A 53 -0.95 -19.32 13.68
CA LYS A 53 0.30 -19.28 14.43
C LYS A 53 1.15 -18.06 14.06
N LEU A 54 1.24 -17.76 12.78
CA LEU A 54 1.95 -16.57 12.29
C LEU A 54 1.28 -15.29 12.81
N ILE A 55 -0.04 -15.18 12.74
CA ILE A 55 -0.79 -14.03 13.29
C ILE A 55 -0.51 -13.88 14.80
N ASP A 56 -0.53 -14.97 15.56
CA ASP A 56 -0.22 -14.96 16.99
C ASP A 56 1.17 -14.41 17.28
N GLU A 57 2.15 -14.78 16.48
CA GLU A 57 3.52 -14.33 16.58
C GLU A 57 3.68 -12.86 16.18
N VAL A 58 3.28 -12.51 14.95
CA VAL A 58 3.54 -11.17 14.40
C VAL A 58 2.68 -10.08 15.04
N SER A 59 1.51 -10.40 15.59
CA SER A 59 0.64 -9.43 16.26
C SER A 59 1.29 -8.73 17.47
N LEU A 60 2.40 -9.27 17.97
CA LEU A 60 3.15 -8.68 19.07
C LEU A 60 4.01 -7.48 18.65
N TYR A 61 4.35 -7.40 17.37
CA TYR A 61 5.27 -6.40 16.82
C TYR A 61 4.93 -5.96 15.38
N THR A 62 3.68 -6.10 14.96
CA THR A 62 3.12 -5.54 13.73
C THR A 62 1.73 -4.97 14.02
N ASN A 63 1.17 -4.23 13.07
CA ASN A 63 -0.18 -3.66 13.18
C ASN A 63 -1.04 -3.89 11.91
N LEU A 64 -0.53 -4.66 10.95
CA LEU A 64 -1.18 -4.98 9.69
C LEU A 64 -1.02 -6.46 9.34
N PHE A 65 -2.03 -7.04 8.70
CA PHE A 65 -1.97 -8.37 8.11
C PHE A 65 -2.71 -8.38 6.77
N VAL A 66 -2.12 -8.94 5.71
CA VAL A 66 -2.76 -9.09 4.41
C VAL A 66 -3.17 -10.54 4.19
N ILE A 67 -4.45 -10.73 3.87
CA ILE A 67 -5.01 -12.05 3.56
C ILE A 67 -4.96 -12.19 2.04
N GLY A 68 -3.82 -12.68 1.51
CA GLY A 68 -3.51 -12.77 0.09
C GLY A 68 -4.00 -14.04 -0.60
N CYS A 69 -4.35 -15.09 0.16
CA CYS A 69 -4.70 -16.40 -0.40
C CYS A 69 -6.12 -16.45 -0.99
N THR A 70 -6.23 -16.76 -2.28
CA THR A 70 -7.52 -16.91 -2.98
C THR A 70 -8.38 -18.04 -2.43
N GLY A 71 -7.79 -19.17 -1.98
CA GLY A 71 -8.51 -20.27 -1.30
C GLY A 71 -9.22 -19.86 -0.01
N ILE A 72 -8.77 -18.77 0.63
CA ILE A 72 -9.42 -18.16 1.79
C ILE A 72 -10.39 -17.06 1.34
N THR A 73 -9.93 -16.13 0.52
CA THR A 73 -10.68 -14.90 0.22
C THR A 73 -11.95 -15.13 -0.61
N TYR A 74 -12.02 -16.23 -1.37
CA TYR A 74 -13.23 -16.66 -2.10
C TYR A 74 -14.13 -17.62 -1.31
N ASN A 75 -13.71 -18.10 -0.15
CA ASN A 75 -14.54 -18.89 0.75
C ASN A 75 -15.08 -18.00 1.87
N SER A 76 -16.36 -17.68 1.84
CA SER A 76 -16.99 -16.73 2.77
C SER A 76 -16.78 -17.10 4.25
N THR A 77 -16.81 -18.40 4.59
CA THR A 77 -16.60 -18.86 5.97
C THR A 77 -15.15 -18.65 6.40
N LYS A 78 -14.19 -19.16 5.61
CA LYS A 78 -12.76 -19.01 5.89
C LYS A 78 -12.36 -17.53 5.97
N LEU A 79 -12.85 -16.70 5.02
CA LEU A 79 -12.58 -15.27 5.00
C LEU A 79 -13.07 -14.58 6.27
N ASN A 80 -14.34 -14.79 6.63
CA ASN A 80 -14.92 -14.16 7.82
C ASN A 80 -14.23 -14.59 9.12
N GLU A 81 -13.87 -15.87 9.23
CA GLU A 81 -13.13 -16.40 10.37
C GLU A 81 -11.73 -15.81 10.45
N THR A 82 -11.02 -15.72 9.33
CA THR A 82 -9.66 -15.16 9.28
C THR A 82 -9.67 -13.67 9.58
N CYS A 83 -10.56 -12.88 8.94
CA CYS A 83 -10.71 -11.45 9.22
C CYS A 83 -11.02 -11.20 10.71
N GLN A 84 -11.92 -12.00 11.29
CA GLN A 84 -12.26 -11.87 12.70
C GLN A 84 -11.06 -12.21 13.59
N TYR A 85 -10.30 -13.26 13.26
CA TYR A 85 -9.12 -13.66 14.03
C TYR A 85 -8.05 -12.55 14.01
N VAL A 86 -7.76 -11.97 12.84
CA VAL A 86 -6.83 -10.85 12.70
C VAL A 86 -7.30 -9.64 13.52
N TYR A 87 -8.59 -9.31 13.42
CA TYR A 87 -9.20 -8.21 14.17
C TYR A 87 -9.10 -8.41 15.69
N ASP A 88 -9.38 -9.63 16.19
CA ASP A 88 -9.33 -9.97 17.62
C ASP A 88 -7.90 -9.89 18.19
N LYS A 89 -6.88 -10.05 17.33
CA LYS A 89 -5.47 -9.85 17.68
C LYS A 89 -5.03 -8.37 17.63
N GLY A 90 -5.95 -7.46 17.36
CA GLY A 90 -5.67 -6.03 17.34
C GLY A 90 -5.01 -5.52 16.06
N LEU A 91 -4.94 -6.31 15.00
CA LEU A 91 -4.35 -5.91 13.73
C LEU A 91 -5.38 -5.23 12.82
N SER A 92 -4.91 -4.30 12.00
CA SER A 92 -5.60 -3.88 10.78
C SER A 92 -5.37 -4.92 9.68
N PHE A 93 -6.21 -4.93 8.64
CA PHE A 93 -6.02 -5.91 7.57
C PHE A 93 -6.52 -5.44 6.21
N ILE A 94 -5.91 -6.03 5.17
CA ILE A 94 -6.24 -5.89 3.76
C ILE A 94 -6.62 -7.28 3.24
N VAL A 95 -7.55 -7.34 2.27
CA VAL A 95 -8.01 -8.60 1.67
C VAL A 95 -7.72 -8.58 0.18
N TYR A 96 -6.96 -9.56 -0.32
CA TYR A 96 -6.74 -9.74 -1.74
C TYR A 96 -7.98 -10.31 -2.43
N ARG A 97 -8.42 -9.66 -3.51
CA ARG A 97 -9.50 -10.14 -4.39
C ARG A 97 -9.38 -9.51 -5.77
N ASP A 98 -9.70 -10.26 -6.80
CA ASP A 98 -9.83 -9.78 -8.19
C ASP A 98 -11.29 -9.72 -8.67
N SER A 99 -12.25 -10.05 -7.80
CA SER A 99 -13.68 -9.93 -8.07
C SER A 99 -14.44 -9.23 -6.95
N ALA A 100 -15.44 -8.44 -7.34
CA ALA A 100 -16.24 -7.62 -6.43
C ALA A 100 -16.91 -8.45 -5.33
N PRO A 101 -16.75 -8.09 -4.05
CA PRO A 101 -17.56 -8.65 -2.98
C PRO A 101 -19.01 -8.17 -3.09
N ARG A 102 -19.93 -8.91 -2.47
CA ARG A 102 -21.34 -8.51 -2.41
C ARG A 102 -21.54 -7.33 -1.49
N THR A 103 -22.52 -6.47 -1.79
CA THR A 103 -22.87 -5.30 -0.96
C THR A 103 -23.08 -5.68 0.52
N GLU A 104 -23.81 -6.76 0.79
CA GLU A 104 -24.06 -7.26 2.14
C GLU A 104 -22.75 -7.55 2.91
N TRP A 105 -21.74 -8.13 2.22
CA TRP A 105 -20.44 -8.38 2.84
C TRP A 105 -19.71 -7.09 3.18
N LEU A 106 -19.77 -6.08 2.29
CA LEU A 106 -19.15 -4.77 2.49
C LEU A 106 -19.75 -4.03 3.70
N GLU A 107 -21.09 -4.04 3.81
CA GLU A 107 -21.80 -3.45 4.94
C GLU A 107 -21.45 -4.14 6.27
N ASN A 108 -21.41 -5.47 6.25
CA ASN A 108 -21.02 -6.26 7.42
C ASN A 108 -19.56 -6.01 7.81
N ALA A 109 -18.65 -5.91 6.83
CA ALA A 109 -17.23 -5.61 7.07
C ALA A 109 -17.07 -4.23 7.75
N LYS A 110 -17.74 -3.19 7.21
CA LYS A 110 -17.71 -1.85 7.82
C LYS A 110 -18.26 -1.84 9.25
N LYS A 111 -19.37 -2.55 9.47
CA LYS A 111 -19.99 -2.63 10.80
C LYS A 111 -19.15 -3.40 11.82
N ARG A 112 -18.54 -4.52 11.40
CA ARG A 112 -17.81 -5.43 12.31
C ARG A 112 -16.40 -4.95 12.63
N TRP A 113 -15.68 -4.44 11.62
CA TRP A 113 -14.25 -4.19 11.72
C TRP A 113 -13.88 -2.70 11.58
N GLY A 114 -14.84 -1.86 11.14
CA GLY A 114 -14.66 -0.41 11.05
C GLY A 114 -13.41 -0.02 10.25
N ASN A 115 -12.58 0.83 10.84
CA ASN A 115 -11.36 1.36 10.21
C ASN A 115 -10.19 0.36 10.22
N ARG A 116 -10.30 -0.79 10.91
CA ARG A 116 -9.26 -1.82 10.87
C ARG A 116 -9.30 -2.66 9.60
N PHE A 117 -10.43 -2.73 8.90
CA PHE A 117 -10.47 -3.21 7.53
C PHE A 117 -10.07 -2.05 6.60
N LEU A 118 -8.83 -2.08 6.11
CA LEU A 118 -8.25 -0.98 5.34
C LEU A 118 -8.69 -0.95 3.88
N GLY A 119 -9.08 -2.09 3.31
CA GLY A 119 -9.52 -2.16 1.92
C GLY A 119 -9.14 -3.45 1.21
N PHE A 120 -9.13 -3.37 -0.11
CA PHE A 120 -8.85 -4.52 -0.96
C PHE A 120 -7.56 -4.36 -1.74
N TYR A 121 -6.79 -5.43 -1.80
CA TYR A 121 -5.68 -5.58 -2.72
C TYR A 121 -6.22 -6.20 -4.02
N VAL A 122 -6.08 -5.51 -5.15
CA VAL A 122 -6.80 -5.84 -6.39
C VAL A 122 -5.86 -5.79 -7.59
N PHE A 123 -5.81 -6.86 -8.36
CA PHE A 123 -5.03 -6.95 -9.61
C PHE A 123 -3.55 -6.61 -9.44
N ASP A 124 -2.75 -7.62 -9.17
CA ASP A 124 -1.32 -7.49 -8.89
C ASP A 124 -0.49 -7.21 -10.16
N GLU A 125 0.50 -6.29 -10.06
CA GLU A 125 1.54 -6.04 -11.06
C GLU A 125 1.06 -5.58 -12.44
N VAL A 126 -0.01 -4.81 -12.52
CA VAL A 126 -0.62 -4.47 -13.81
C VAL A 126 0.31 -3.64 -14.72
N GLY A 127 1.13 -2.74 -14.15
CA GLY A 127 2.09 -1.91 -14.88
C GLY A 127 3.31 -2.71 -15.34
N GLY A 128 3.90 -3.50 -14.46
CA GLY A 128 5.03 -4.36 -14.78
C GLY A 128 4.69 -5.41 -15.83
N ARG A 129 3.53 -6.07 -15.67
CA ARG A 129 3.02 -7.05 -16.65
C ARG A 129 2.72 -6.42 -18.01
N GLN A 130 2.30 -5.15 -18.05
CA GLN A 130 2.18 -4.41 -19.31
C GLN A 130 3.54 -4.27 -20.01
N LEU A 131 4.59 -3.88 -19.29
CA LEU A 131 5.93 -3.75 -19.86
C LEU A 131 6.51 -5.08 -20.34
N ASP A 132 6.18 -6.18 -19.65
CA ASP A 132 6.63 -7.53 -20.00
C ASP A 132 5.75 -8.20 -21.05
N LEU A 133 4.64 -7.57 -21.47
CA LEU A 133 3.61 -8.13 -22.34
C LEU A 133 3.10 -9.49 -21.84
N HIS A 134 2.88 -9.57 -20.52
CA HIS A 134 2.38 -10.79 -19.90
C HIS A 134 0.92 -11.06 -20.29
N GLU A 135 0.62 -12.21 -20.87
CA GLU A 135 -0.66 -12.52 -21.53
C GLU A 135 -1.92 -12.24 -20.68
N ASP A 136 -1.82 -12.39 -19.37
CA ASP A 136 -2.99 -12.27 -18.48
C ASP A 136 -3.45 -10.81 -18.23
N TRP A 137 -2.58 -9.81 -18.40
CA TRP A 137 -2.86 -8.43 -18.00
C TRP A 137 -2.43 -7.36 -18.99
N VAL A 138 -2.15 -7.70 -20.22
CA VAL A 138 -1.81 -6.72 -21.25
C VAL A 138 -3.05 -5.93 -21.64
N THR A 139 -2.99 -4.61 -21.44
CA THR A 139 -4.05 -3.67 -21.83
C THR A 139 -3.72 -2.92 -23.11
N VAL A 140 -2.43 -2.76 -23.43
CA VAL A 140 -1.92 -2.07 -24.62
C VAL A 140 -1.14 -3.07 -25.46
N LEU A 141 -1.72 -3.47 -26.59
CA LEU A 141 -1.08 -4.37 -27.57
C LEU A 141 -0.62 -3.59 -28.81
N ASP A 142 -1.30 -2.51 -29.13
CA ASP A 142 -1.01 -1.61 -30.27
C ASP A 142 -1.54 -0.24 -29.95
N ALA A 143 -0.79 0.81 -30.30
CA ALA A 143 -1.19 2.19 -30.08
C ALA A 143 -0.51 3.12 -31.09
N ASP A 144 -1.17 4.22 -31.45
CA ASP A 144 -0.67 5.17 -32.43
C ASP A 144 0.54 5.97 -31.91
N ASN A 145 0.59 6.23 -30.61
CA ASN A 145 1.63 6.99 -29.92
C ASN A 145 1.58 6.77 -28.40
N TYR A 146 2.53 7.36 -27.65
CA TYR A 146 2.61 7.18 -26.20
C TYR A 146 1.38 7.68 -25.44
N THR A 147 0.76 8.77 -25.89
CA THR A 147 -0.47 9.30 -25.26
C THR A 147 -1.67 8.38 -25.47
N ASP A 148 -1.77 7.78 -26.66
CA ASP A 148 -2.78 6.76 -26.93
C ASP A 148 -2.55 5.52 -26.06
N ALA A 149 -1.32 5.04 -25.97
CA ALA A 149 -0.96 3.92 -25.11
C ALA A 149 -1.31 4.20 -23.63
N GLY A 150 -0.94 5.38 -23.12
CA GLY A 150 -1.28 5.80 -21.75
C GLY A 150 -2.79 5.84 -21.51
N SER A 151 -3.54 6.36 -22.49
CA SER A 151 -5.01 6.40 -22.43
C SER A 151 -5.63 5.00 -22.43
N GLN A 152 -5.15 4.11 -23.28
CA GLN A 152 -5.61 2.71 -23.33
C GLN A 152 -5.34 1.99 -22.01
N PHE A 153 -4.13 2.10 -21.46
CA PHE A 153 -3.75 1.49 -20.19
C PHE A 153 -4.64 1.99 -19.05
N ILE A 154 -4.69 3.31 -18.86
CA ILE A 154 -5.47 3.95 -17.80
C ILE A 154 -6.95 3.55 -17.89
N ASN A 155 -7.55 3.65 -19.09
CA ASN A 155 -8.97 3.30 -19.26
C ASN A 155 -9.24 1.82 -19.08
N GLY A 156 -8.33 0.95 -19.50
CA GLY A 156 -8.44 -0.50 -19.34
C GLY A 156 -8.48 -0.91 -17.87
N ILE A 157 -7.49 -0.46 -17.09
CA ILE A 157 -7.40 -0.74 -15.66
C ILE A 157 -8.54 -0.05 -14.89
N ASN A 158 -8.84 1.22 -15.17
CA ASN A 158 -9.97 1.93 -14.56
C ASN A 158 -11.30 1.19 -14.80
N GLY A 159 -11.52 0.69 -16.02
CA GLY A 159 -12.70 -0.12 -16.34
C GLY A 159 -12.77 -1.41 -15.51
N ALA A 160 -11.63 -2.05 -15.21
CA ALA A 160 -11.56 -3.23 -14.33
C ALA A 160 -11.85 -2.85 -12.87
N LEU A 161 -11.26 -1.77 -12.36
CA LEU A 161 -11.51 -1.25 -11.02
C LEU A 161 -12.97 -0.82 -10.82
N ASN A 162 -13.58 -0.17 -11.81
CA ASN A 162 -15.00 0.20 -11.78
C ASN A 162 -15.92 -1.05 -11.74
N ARG A 163 -15.54 -2.13 -12.44
CA ARG A 163 -16.26 -3.42 -12.32
C ARG A 163 -16.09 -4.03 -10.93
N PHE A 164 -14.91 -3.91 -10.33
CA PHE A 164 -14.67 -4.36 -8.96
C PHE A 164 -15.51 -3.57 -7.95
N THR A 165 -15.54 -2.25 -8.06
CA THR A 165 -16.24 -1.36 -7.11
C THR A 165 -17.73 -1.18 -7.40
N ARG A 166 -18.31 -1.89 -8.37
CA ARG A 166 -19.72 -1.73 -8.78
C ARG A 166 -20.76 -1.87 -7.65
N HIS A 167 -20.38 -2.51 -6.56
CA HIS A 167 -21.23 -2.71 -5.38
C HIS A 167 -20.90 -1.76 -4.23
N TYR A 168 -19.97 -0.84 -4.43
CA TYR A 168 -19.65 0.16 -3.42
C TYR A 168 -20.78 1.20 -3.33
N THR A 169 -20.98 1.70 -2.12
CA THR A 169 -21.80 2.88 -1.83
C THR A 169 -20.89 3.92 -1.16
N SER A 170 -21.36 5.15 -0.99
CA SER A 170 -20.59 6.17 -0.25
C SER A 170 -20.23 5.74 1.17
N ALA A 171 -21.02 4.84 1.77
CA ALA A 171 -20.76 4.30 3.12
C ALA A 171 -19.83 3.08 3.12
N THR A 172 -19.66 2.40 1.99
CA THR A 172 -18.91 1.15 1.87
C THR A 172 -17.79 1.22 0.82
N ALA A 173 -17.35 2.41 0.44
CA ALA A 173 -16.18 2.62 -0.39
C ALA A 173 -14.92 2.35 0.46
N PHE A 174 -14.15 1.35 0.06
CA PHE A 174 -12.89 1.00 0.69
C PHE A 174 -11.74 1.29 -0.26
N PRO A 175 -10.56 1.72 0.23
CA PRO A 175 -9.37 1.93 -0.58
C PRO A 175 -8.97 0.69 -1.39
N LEU A 176 -8.44 0.94 -2.59
CA LEU A 176 -7.89 -0.06 -3.49
C LEU A 176 -6.37 -0.02 -3.45
N PHE A 177 -5.78 -1.14 -3.09
CA PHE A 177 -4.36 -1.38 -3.03
C PHE A 177 -3.93 -2.24 -4.22
N THR A 178 -2.70 -2.08 -4.68
CA THR A 178 -1.99 -3.06 -5.50
C THR A 178 -0.49 -2.94 -5.26
N SER A 179 0.28 -3.95 -5.63
CA SER A 179 1.73 -3.82 -5.76
C SER A 179 2.13 -3.76 -7.23
N ASP A 180 3.27 -3.16 -7.48
CA ASP A 180 3.87 -3.17 -8.80
C ASP A 180 5.40 -3.03 -8.72
N TYR A 181 6.08 -3.33 -9.84
CA TYR A 181 7.51 -3.12 -10.02
C TYR A 181 7.83 -2.09 -11.11
N ALA A 182 6.78 -1.48 -11.72
CA ALA A 182 6.90 -0.42 -12.71
C ALA A 182 5.59 0.36 -12.87
N LEU A 183 5.59 1.41 -13.67
CA LEU A 183 4.44 2.19 -14.13
C LEU A 183 3.52 2.77 -13.03
N TYR A 184 3.99 2.93 -11.82
CA TYR A 184 3.21 3.43 -10.67
C TYR A 184 2.44 4.73 -10.96
N TRP A 185 2.99 5.61 -11.81
CA TRP A 185 2.32 6.85 -12.24
C TRP A 185 0.98 6.58 -12.91
N PHE A 186 0.97 5.62 -13.82
CA PHE A 186 -0.22 5.26 -14.61
C PHE A 186 -1.21 4.43 -13.79
N ASP A 187 -0.73 3.63 -12.85
CA ASP A 187 -1.58 2.86 -11.92
C ASP A 187 -2.39 3.80 -11.03
N TYR A 188 -1.78 4.84 -10.47
CA TYR A 188 -2.54 5.85 -9.71
C TYR A 188 -3.54 6.58 -10.59
N ARG A 189 -3.18 6.93 -11.82
CA ARG A 189 -4.10 7.56 -12.79
C ARG A 189 -5.26 6.65 -13.17
N ALA A 190 -5.04 5.33 -13.16
CA ALA A 190 -6.08 4.35 -13.40
C ALA A 190 -7.08 4.22 -12.25
N GLY A 191 -6.73 4.68 -11.03
CA GLY A 191 -7.68 4.79 -9.93
C GLY A 191 -7.32 4.04 -8.65
N TYR A 192 -6.13 3.50 -8.51
CA TYR A 192 -5.68 2.96 -7.23
C TYR A 192 -5.48 4.06 -6.18
N ASP A 193 -5.73 3.72 -4.91
CA ASP A 193 -5.55 4.63 -3.78
C ASP A 193 -4.19 4.48 -3.11
N VAL A 194 -3.63 3.28 -3.15
CA VAL A 194 -2.34 2.95 -2.55
C VAL A 194 -1.58 1.98 -3.44
N LEU A 195 -0.34 2.32 -3.75
CA LEU A 195 0.60 1.42 -4.43
C LEU A 195 1.71 0.98 -3.50
N LEU A 196 2.08 -0.29 -3.61
CA LEU A 196 3.18 -0.91 -2.90
C LEU A 196 4.31 -1.16 -3.91
N ALA A 197 5.42 -0.43 -3.78
CA ALA A 197 6.59 -0.69 -4.59
C ALA A 197 7.18 -2.04 -4.22
N GLN A 198 7.38 -2.92 -5.19
CA GLN A 198 8.01 -4.20 -4.95
C GLN A 198 9.52 -4.02 -4.72
N LEU A 199 10.00 -4.50 -3.58
CA LEU A 199 11.41 -4.64 -3.24
C LEU A 199 11.73 -6.14 -3.27
N GLY A 200 12.46 -6.56 -4.28
CA GLY A 200 12.79 -7.96 -4.50
C GLY A 200 13.67 -8.11 -5.74
N TRP A 201 13.93 -9.34 -6.16
CA TRP A 201 14.78 -9.64 -7.31
C TRP A 201 16.07 -8.78 -7.30
N ASN A 202 16.64 -8.48 -8.47
CA ASN A 202 17.76 -7.56 -8.64
C ASN A 202 17.33 -6.11 -8.92
N TYR A 203 16.10 -5.75 -8.58
CA TYR A 203 15.61 -4.38 -8.80
C TYR A 203 16.31 -3.40 -7.85
N SER A 204 16.59 -2.21 -8.36
CA SER A 204 17.12 -1.13 -7.52
C SER A 204 16.06 -0.64 -6.56
N ARG A 205 16.25 -0.87 -5.26
CA ARG A 205 15.34 -0.42 -4.20
C ARG A 205 15.10 1.09 -4.25
N GLN A 206 16.19 1.85 -4.42
CA GLN A 206 16.10 3.32 -4.51
C GLN A 206 15.31 3.78 -5.72
N LEU A 207 15.45 3.11 -6.86
CA LEU A 207 14.68 3.40 -8.08
C LEU A 207 13.19 3.17 -7.87
N ASN A 208 12.81 2.02 -7.33
CA ASN A 208 11.39 1.69 -7.10
C ASN A 208 10.75 2.64 -6.09
N VAL A 209 11.48 3.01 -5.03
CA VAL A 209 11.05 4.05 -4.08
C VAL A 209 10.88 5.40 -4.79
N ALA A 210 11.85 5.83 -5.61
CA ALA A 210 11.79 7.11 -6.32
C ALA A 210 10.61 7.19 -7.30
N LEU A 211 10.33 6.12 -8.03
CA LEU A 211 9.21 6.03 -8.98
C LEU A 211 7.86 6.04 -8.24
N CYS A 212 7.69 5.18 -7.24
CA CYS A 212 6.43 5.05 -6.53
C CYS A 212 6.11 6.28 -5.66
N ARG A 213 7.10 6.75 -4.88
CA ARG A 213 6.95 7.95 -4.04
C ARG A 213 6.72 9.20 -4.87
N GLY A 214 7.45 9.37 -5.98
CA GLY A 214 7.26 10.50 -6.90
C GLY A 214 5.84 10.53 -7.45
N ALA A 215 5.34 9.41 -7.97
CA ALA A 215 3.97 9.28 -8.45
C ALA A 215 2.93 9.56 -7.37
N ALA A 216 3.12 9.01 -6.16
CA ALA A 216 2.23 9.22 -5.02
C ALA A 216 2.19 10.68 -4.57
N THR A 217 3.36 11.32 -4.45
CA THR A 217 3.50 12.72 -4.00
C THR A 217 2.72 13.66 -4.92
N VAL A 218 2.97 13.57 -6.23
CA VAL A 218 2.36 14.47 -7.20
C VAL A 218 0.85 14.26 -7.32
N GLN A 219 0.39 13.04 -7.17
CA GLN A 219 -1.02 12.69 -7.27
C GLN A 219 -1.75 12.70 -5.91
N ASN A 220 -1.08 13.17 -4.84
CA ASN A 220 -1.63 13.24 -3.48
C ASN A 220 -2.21 11.90 -3.00
N LYS A 221 -1.40 10.84 -3.13
CA LYS A 221 -1.76 9.46 -2.78
C LYS A 221 -0.87 8.91 -1.67
N ASN A 222 -1.35 7.87 -0.99
CA ASN A 222 -0.51 7.09 -0.09
C ASN A 222 0.28 6.04 -0.88
N TRP A 223 1.47 5.70 -0.38
CA TRP A 223 2.31 4.66 -0.95
C TRP A 223 2.93 3.78 0.14
N GLY A 224 3.49 2.67 -0.29
CA GLY A 224 4.22 1.76 0.57
C GLY A 224 5.17 0.88 -0.20
N VAL A 225 5.65 -0.16 0.47
CA VAL A 225 6.48 -1.20 -0.14
C VAL A 225 5.95 -2.58 0.22
N ILE A 226 6.21 -3.55 -0.64
CA ILE A 226 6.14 -4.97 -0.34
C ILE A 226 7.49 -5.60 -0.65
N ILE A 227 8.12 -6.18 0.38
CA ILE A 227 9.38 -6.91 0.24
C ILE A 227 9.00 -8.34 -0.15
N THR A 228 9.42 -8.75 -1.33
CA THR A 228 8.98 -9.99 -1.98
C THR A 228 10.18 -10.86 -2.37
N TRP A 229 9.97 -11.83 -3.23
CA TRP A 229 11.00 -12.78 -3.64
C TRP A 229 12.23 -12.10 -4.24
N THR A 230 13.39 -12.50 -3.75
CA THR A 230 14.69 -12.18 -4.32
C THR A 230 15.20 -13.32 -5.19
N TYR A 231 14.77 -14.56 -4.91
CA TYR A 231 15.20 -15.77 -5.57
C TYR A 231 14.03 -16.65 -6.03
N ASN A 232 14.19 -17.34 -7.17
CA ASN A 232 13.20 -18.31 -7.69
C ASN A 232 13.11 -19.61 -6.87
N GLN A 233 14.08 -19.86 -5.99
CA GLN A 233 14.21 -21.07 -5.18
C GLN A 233 14.51 -20.69 -3.73
N PRO A 234 14.32 -21.60 -2.78
CA PRO A 234 14.69 -21.31 -1.38
C PRO A 234 16.11 -20.71 -1.27
N PRO A 235 16.27 -19.65 -0.49
CA PRO A 235 15.36 -19.17 0.56
C PRO A 235 14.18 -18.29 0.09
N TYR A 236 14.00 -18.03 -1.20
CA TYR A 236 13.04 -17.16 -1.86
C TYR A 236 13.23 -15.68 -1.53
N ILE A 237 13.22 -15.30 -0.26
CA ILE A 237 13.36 -13.94 0.24
C ILE A 237 14.82 -13.71 0.69
N GLU A 238 15.23 -12.46 0.73
CA GLU A 238 16.54 -12.01 1.21
C GLU A 238 16.76 -12.32 2.70
N SER A 239 17.97 -12.10 3.20
CA SER A 239 18.31 -12.33 4.62
C SER A 239 17.54 -11.39 5.55
N GLY A 240 17.47 -11.76 6.85
CA GLY A 240 16.87 -10.90 7.86
C GLY A 240 17.56 -9.53 8.01
N GLU A 241 18.85 -9.42 7.71
CA GLU A 241 19.58 -8.15 7.73
C GLU A 241 19.17 -7.26 6.55
N GLU A 242 19.14 -7.79 5.34
CA GLU A 242 18.69 -7.08 4.13
C GLU A 242 17.23 -6.66 4.25
N LEU A 243 16.36 -7.54 4.76
CA LEU A 243 14.96 -7.26 5.05
C LEU A 243 14.79 -6.08 6.03
N TYR A 244 15.63 -6.04 7.07
CA TYR A 244 15.63 -4.92 8.02
C TYR A 244 16.03 -3.61 7.33
N ASP A 245 17.06 -3.63 6.49
CA ASP A 245 17.55 -2.45 5.77
C ASP A 245 16.53 -1.94 4.75
N ASP A 246 15.82 -2.82 4.04
CA ASP A 246 14.73 -2.46 3.13
C ASP A 246 13.54 -1.82 3.87
N MET A 247 13.18 -2.33 5.06
CA MET A 247 12.16 -1.71 5.91
C MET A 247 12.59 -0.31 6.40
N ILE A 248 13.85 -0.14 6.80
CA ILE A 248 14.42 1.15 7.21
C ILE A 248 14.43 2.13 6.03
N LEU A 249 14.83 1.67 4.83
CA LEU A 249 14.79 2.48 3.62
C LEU A 249 13.37 3.00 3.36
N ALA A 250 12.39 2.12 3.34
CA ALA A 250 11.00 2.48 3.09
C ALA A 250 10.46 3.49 4.12
N TYR A 251 10.67 3.21 5.41
CA TYR A 251 10.20 4.03 6.52
C TYR A 251 10.79 5.44 6.50
N ASN A 252 12.11 5.55 6.35
CA ASN A 252 12.81 6.82 6.33
C ASN A 252 12.45 7.66 5.07
N ASN A 253 11.87 7.03 4.05
CA ASN A 253 11.38 7.70 2.85
C ASN A 253 9.87 7.99 2.88
N GLY A 254 9.20 7.75 4.01
CA GLY A 254 7.81 8.10 4.23
C GLY A 254 6.80 7.10 3.67
N ALA A 255 7.20 5.83 3.48
CA ALA A 255 6.26 4.77 3.16
C ALA A 255 5.24 4.60 4.29
N LYS A 256 3.95 4.68 3.96
CA LYS A 256 2.88 4.47 4.94
C LYS A 256 2.63 2.99 5.21
N TYR A 257 2.91 2.13 4.23
CA TYR A 257 2.69 0.69 4.32
C TYR A 257 4.01 -0.04 4.03
N ILE A 258 4.38 -0.95 4.92
CA ILE A 258 5.57 -1.79 4.79
C ILE A 258 5.12 -3.22 5.00
N LEU A 259 5.17 -4.02 3.95
CA LEU A 259 4.73 -5.41 3.94
C LEU A 259 5.89 -6.35 3.62
N VAL A 260 5.84 -7.53 4.21
CA VAL A 260 6.73 -8.65 3.86
C VAL A 260 5.89 -9.78 3.32
N PHE A 261 6.20 -10.26 2.12
CA PHE A 261 5.48 -11.35 1.48
C PHE A 261 5.92 -12.70 2.02
N ASP A 262 4.99 -13.48 2.53
CA ASP A 262 5.23 -14.80 3.13
C ASP A 262 4.53 -15.90 2.34
N SER A 263 5.09 -16.30 1.22
CA SER A 263 4.67 -17.50 0.51
C SER A 263 5.78 -18.02 -0.40
N ASN A 264 5.88 -19.35 -0.52
CA ASN A 264 6.70 -19.97 -1.55
C ASN A 264 6.03 -19.83 -2.94
N ASN A 265 6.75 -20.17 -4.00
CA ASN A 265 6.29 -20.03 -5.39
C ASN A 265 5.11 -20.94 -5.77
N ASP A 266 4.84 -21.98 -4.99
CA ASP A 266 3.68 -22.87 -5.18
C ASP A 266 2.46 -22.46 -4.34
N TYR A 267 2.59 -21.39 -3.54
CA TYR A 267 1.54 -20.90 -2.63
C TYR A 267 1.04 -21.95 -1.64
N THR A 268 1.93 -22.84 -1.18
CA THR A 268 1.59 -23.96 -0.29
C THR A 268 2.00 -23.74 1.16
N GLN A 269 3.00 -22.88 1.41
CA GLN A 269 3.55 -22.62 2.76
C GLN A 269 4.25 -21.27 2.86
N GLY A 270 4.40 -20.77 4.09
CA GLY A 270 5.21 -19.60 4.39
C GLY A 270 6.70 -19.84 4.22
N ILE A 271 7.45 -18.76 4.01
CA ILE A 271 8.90 -18.76 3.80
C ILE A 271 9.67 -18.01 4.87
N LEU A 272 8.98 -17.24 5.72
CA LEU A 272 9.62 -16.50 6.79
C LEU A 272 10.22 -17.45 7.84
N LYS A 273 11.45 -17.13 8.22
CA LYS A 273 12.21 -17.86 9.25
C LYS A 273 12.41 -16.97 10.47
N GLU A 274 12.99 -17.51 11.51
CA GLU A 274 13.30 -16.78 12.75
C GLU A 274 14.05 -15.48 12.49
N GLU A 275 15.05 -15.46 11.59
CA GLU A 275 15.81 -14.27 11.25
C GLU A 275 14.93 -13.12 10.69
N HIS A 276 13.91 -13.47 9.89
CA HIS A 276 12.96 -12.48 9.32
C HIS A 276 12.00 -11.95 10.38
N LEU A 277 11.51 -12.83 11.28
CA LEU A 277 10.66 -12.43 12.39
C LEU A 277 11.40 -11.53 13.39
N GLU A 278 12.68 -11.82 13.66
CA GLU A 278 13.53 -10.94 14.45
C GLU A 278 13.83 -9.59 13.74
N ALA A 279 13.96 -9.58 12.41
CA ALA A 279 14.09 -8.34 11.64
C ALA A 279 12.84 -7.47 11.77
N LEU A 280 11.63 -8.05 11.63
CA LEU A 280 10.35 -7.35 11.85
C LEU A 280 10.27 -6.75 13.26
N LYS A 281 10.62 -7.53 14.27
CA LYS A 281 10.61 -7.11 15.69
C LYS A 281 11.62 -5.98 15.95
N LYS A 282 12.82 -6.11 15.44
CA LYS A 282 13.87 -5.09 15.51
C LYS A 282 13.41 -3.79 14.84
N PHE A 283 12.80 -3.89 13.66
CA PHE A 283 12.28 -2.75 12.93
C PHE A 283 11.11 -2.09 13.67
N TRP A 284 10.16 -2.85 14.19
CA TRP A 284 9.05 -2.32 15.01
C TRP A 284 9.56 -1.49 16.18
N ASN A 285 10.56 -2.03 16.89
CA ASN A 285 11.19 -1.31 17.99
C ASN A 285 11.91 -0.02 17.51
N TYR A 286 12.60 -0.06 16.37
CA TYR A 286 13.20 1.12 15.77
C TYR A 286 12.17 2.19 15.44
N ALA A 287 11.13 1.85 14.69
CA ALA A 287 10.11 2.78 14.24
C ALA A 287 9.32 3.41 15.42
N SER A 288 9.07 2.64 16.47
CA SER A 288 8.41 3.12 17.70
C SER A 288 9.20 4.19 18.45
N HIS A 289 10.54 4.22 18.28
CA HIS A 289 11.41 5.20 18.97
C HIS A 289 11.98 6.30 18.06
N ASN A 290 11.80 6.17 16.75
CA ASN A 290 12.33 7.09 15.74
C ASN A 290 11.22 7.50 14.77
N PRO A 291 10.28 8.37 15.20
CA PRO A 291 9.24 8.85 14.29
C PRO A 291 9.86 9.58 13.09
N PRO A 292 9.26 9.48 11.90
CA PRO A 292 9.76 10.18 10.72
C PRO A 292 9.83 11.67 10.95
N THR A 293 10.94 12.30 10.56
CA THR A 293 11.09 13.74 10.65
C THR A 293 10.58 14.42 9.38
N SER A 294 9.94 15.58 9.50
CA SER A 294 9.48 16.38 8.35
C SER A 294 10.64 16.77 7.41
N ASP A 295 11.84 16.93 7.96
CA ASP A 295 13.04 17.29 7.19
C ASP A 295 13.51 16.21 6.22
N ALA A 296 13.22 14.94 6.53
CA ALA A 296 13.53 13.82 5.62
C ALA A 296 12.71 13.89 4.32
N LEU A 297 11.58 14.58 4.34
CA LEU A 297 10.66 14.66 3.21
C LEU A 297 10.73 16.00 2.46
N SER A 298 11.54 16.96 2.91
CA SER A 298 11.70 18.28 2.28
C SER A 298 12.96 18.36 1.42
N GLY A 299 12.98 19.30 0.47
CA GLY A 299 14.13 19.57 -0.40
C GLY A 299 14.49 18.38 -1.31
N ARG A 300 13.49 17.63 -1.75
CA ARG A 300 13.64 16.55 -2.73
C ARG A 300 13.92 17.12 -4.12
N VAL A 301 14.46 16.28 -4.98
CA VAL A 301 14.73 16.58 -6.39
C VAL A 301 13.83 15.71 -7.24
N ALA A 302 13.15 16.31 -8.22
CA ALA A 302 12.32 15.59 -9.16
C ALA A 302 13.06 15.39 -10.49
N TYR A 303 13.26 14.13 -10.90
CA TYR A 303 13.64 13.82 -12.28
C TYR A 303 12.37 13.71 -13.12
N VAL A 304 12.21 14.63 -14.09
CA VAL A 304 11.00 14.79 -14.86
C VAL A 304 11.13 14.05 -16.19
N LEU A 305 10.28 13.07 -16.41
CA LEU A 305 10.20 12.27 -17.63
C LEU A 305 9.26 12.90 -18.66
N PRO A 306 9.42 12.58 -19.96
CA PRO A 306 8.46 13.02 -20.97
C PRO A 306 7.07 12.46 -20.66
N LYS A 307 6.06 13.25 -20.97
CA LYS A 307 4.66 12.85 -20.80
C LYS A 307 4.39 11.52 -21.51
N ASP A 308 3.65 10.64 -20.82
CA ASP A 308 3.21 9.32 -21.29
C ASP A 308 4.34 8.36 -21.75
N TYR A 309 5.59 8.67 -21.42
CA TYR A 309 6.76 7.84 -21.77
C TYR A 309 6.93 6.72 -20.74
N ALA A 310 6.11 5.68 -20.81
CA ALA A 310 6.13 4.54 -19.88
C ALA A 310 7.38 3.67 -20.10
N TYR A 311 8.36 3.85 -19.22
CA TYR A 311 9.64 3.18 -19.24
C TYR A 311 9.95 2.60 -17.86
N GLY A 312 10.40 1.33 -17.82
CA GLY A 312 10.61 0.59 -16.56
C GLY A 312 11.96 0.81 -15.90
N PHE A 313 12.92 1.43 -16.59
CA PHE A 313 14.30 1.65 -16.12
C PHE A 313 15.08 0.39 -15.72
N ARG A 314 14.67 -0.78 -16.21
CA ARG A 314 15.37 -2.06 -15.95
C ARG A 314 16.67 -2.20 -16.72
N GLY A 315 16.94 -1.31 -17.64
CA GLY A 315 18.17 -1.19 -18.43
C GLY A 315 17.99 -0.27 -19.64
N PRO A 316 19.08 0.10 -20.32
CA PRO A 316 19.04 1.05 -21.44
C PRO A 316 18.27 0.54 -22.66
N ASN A 317 18.00 -0.77 -22.71
CA ASN A 317 17.27 -1.42 -23.79
C ASN A 317 15.86 -1.85 -23.38
N ASP A 318 15.37 -1.38 -22.22
CA ASP A 318 14.02 -1.69 -21.77
C ASP A 318 12.99 -1.08 -22.73
N LYS A 319 11.88 -1.79 -22.94
CA LYS A 319 10.87 -1.38 -23.90
C LYS A 319 10.00 -0.25 -23.33
N ILE A 320 9.50 0.60 -24.24
CA ILE A 320 8.53 1.64 -23.92
C ILE A 320 7.14 1.03 -24.08
N TRP A 321 6.30 1.09 -23.05
CA TRP A 321 4.97 0.44 -22.99
C TRP A 321 5.00 -1.09 -23.24
N GLY A 322 6.16 -1.72 -23.25
CA GLY A 322 6.33 -3.13 -23.66
C GLY A 322 6.24 -3.37 -25.17
N ILE A 323 5.67 -2.46 -25.96
CA ILE A 323 5.39 -2.63 -27.39
C ILE A 323 6.43 -1.95 -28.32
N TRP A 324 7.02 -0.83 -27.91
CA TRP A 324 8.07 -0.18 -28.67
C TRP A 324 9.46 -0.56 -28.19
N GLN A 325 10.39 -0.63 -29.14
CA GLN A 325 11.82 -0.81 -28.80
C GLN A 325 12.36 0.44 -28.10
N ALA A 326 13.40 0.25 -27.30
CA ALA A 326 14.20 1.33 -26.75
C ALA A 326 14.68 2.26 -27.85
N ASP A 327 14.63 3.57 -27.60
CA ASP A 327 15.15 4.62 -28.47
C ASP A 327 16.39 5.28 -27.86
N THR A 328 16.89 6.34 -28.48
CA THR A 328 18.06 7.08 -27.97
C THR A 328 17.77 7.77 -26.63
N LEU A 329 16.49 8.10 -26.36
CA LEU A 329 16.09 8.77 -25.14
C LEU A 329 16.10 7.80 -23.94
N THR A 330 15.70 6.52 -24.12
CA THR A 330 15.79 5.52 -23.04
C THR A 330 17.21 5.36 -22.53
N SER A 331 18.21 5.28 -23.43
CA SER A 331 19.62 5.17 -23.06
C SER A 331 20.10 6.42 -22.32
N THR A 332 19.72 7.62 -22.80
CA THR A 332 20.06 8.89 -22.15
C THR A 332 19.46 8.98 -20.75
N MET A 333 18.17 8.69 -20.62
CA MET A 333 17.48 8.73 -19.32
C MET A 333 18.05 7.71 -18.34
N CYS A 334 18.38 6.50 -18.80
CA CYS A 334 18.99 5.47 -17.96
C CYS A 334 20.36 5.93 -17.41
N THR A 335 21.18 6.58 -18.25
CA THR A 335 22.47 7.16 -17.85
C THR A 335 22.29 8.31 -16.84
N ASN A 336 21.38 9.24 -17.16
CA ASN A 336 21.07 10.37 -16.29
C ASN A 336 20.59 9.89 -14.92
N LEU A 337 19.70 8.91 -14.90
CA LEU A 337 19.16 8.34 -13.65
C LEU A 337 20.26 7.74 -12.79
N GLY A 338 21.19 6.98 -13.37
CA GLY A 338 22.33 6.44 -12.64
C GLY A 338 23.18 7.53 -11.96
N ASN A 339 23.42 8.65 -12.65
CA ASN A 339 24.12 9.81 -12.12
C ASN A 339 23.31 10.49 -11.00
N LEU A 340 22.01 10.70 -11.22
CA LEU A 340 21.12 11.36 -10.27
C LEU A 340 20.92 10.54 -8.99
N ILE A 341 20.78 9.22 -9.10
CA ILE A 341 20.75 8.33 -7.92
C ILE A 341 22.07 8.44 -7.14
N GLY A 342 23.20 8.47 -7.83
CA GLY A 342 24.52 8.66 -7.19
C GLY A 342 24.66 10.01 -6.49
N GLN A 343 24.07 11.07 -7.04
CA GLN A 343 24.15 12.44 -6.52
C GLN A 343 23.16 12.70 -5.39
N TYR A 344 21.90 12.31 -5.55
CA TYR A 344 20.82 12.69 -4.66
C TYR A 344 20.35 11.54 -3.75
N GLY A 345 20.70 10.30 -4.08
CA GLY A 345 20.31 9.12 -3.30
C GLY A 345 18.82 9.03 -3.11
N THR A 346 18.39 8.90 -1.86
CA THR A 346 16.98 8.78 -1.48
C THR A 346 16.19 10.09 -1.57
N LYS A 347 16.81 11.23 -1.87
CA LYS A 347 16.11 12.49 -2.12
C LYS A 347 15.55 12.60 -3.54
N LEU A 348 15.93 11.68 -4.44
CA LEU A 348 15.45 11.67 -5.81
C LEU A 348 14.04 11.07 -5.89
N ASP A 349 13.14 11.76 -6.57
CA ASP A 349 11.85 11.26 -7.07
C ASP A 349 11.85 11.26 -8.59
N ILE A 350 11.02 10.40 -9.17
CA ILE A 350 10.81 10.35 -10.62
C ILE A 350 9.34 10.66 -10.89
N ILE A 351 9.10 11.67 -11.72
CA ILE A 351 7.75 12.15 -12.07
C ILE A 351 7.64 12.35 -13.59
N TYR A 352 6.45 12.62 -14.07
CA TYR A 352 6.20 12.87 -15.49
C TYR A 352 5.85 14.35 -15.74
N ASP A 353 6.20 14.84 -16.94
CA ASP A 353 5.90 16.19 -17.42
C ASP A 353 4.41 16.30 -17.76
N GLU A 354 3.59 16.48 -16.75
CA GLU A 354 2.15 16.65 -16.83
C GLU A 354 1.71 17.81 -15.94
N GLU A 355 0.54 18.41 -16.26
CA GLU A 355 -0.08 19.38 -15.35
C GLU A 355 -0.43 18.72 -14.02
N VAL A 356 0.17 19.24 -12.95
CA VAL A 356 -0.01 18.76 -11.57
C VAL A 356 -0.38 19.94 -10.66
N ASP A 357 -1.04 19.65 -9.55
CA ASP A 357 -1.31 20.67 -8.53
C ASP A 357 0.02 21.23 -7.99
N PRO A 358 0.29 22.53 -8.09
CA PRO A 358 1.52 23.14 -7.56
C PRO A 358 1.74 22.87 -6.06
N ASN A 359 0.68 22.67 -5.30
CA ASN A 359 0.80 22.36 -3.86
C ASN A 359 1.46 21.00 -3.65
N ASN A 360 1.21 20.02 -4.54
CA ASN A 360 1.78 18.67 -4.45
C ASN A 360 3.26 18.64 -4.87
N THR A 361 3.74 19.65 -5.59
CA THR A 361 5.13 19.76 -6.03
C THR A 361 5.99 20.65 -5.15
N SER A 362 5.41 21.31 -4.15
CA SER A 362 6.11 22.22 -3.22
C SER A 362 7.20 21.56 -2.39
N VAL A 363 7.25 20.24 -2.33
CA VAL A 363 8.28 19.45 -1.65
C VAL A 363 9.60 19.41 -2.41
N TYR A 364 9.59 19.73 -3.72
CA TYR A 364 10.76 19.68 -4.58
C TYR A 364 11.46 21.06 -4.59
N GLY A 365 12.76 21.04 -4.31
CA GLY A 365 13.62 22.21 -4.45
C GLY A 365 14.23 22.36 -5.83
N GLU A 366 14.21 21.29 -6.64
CA GLU A 366 14.83 21.25 -7.95
C GLU A 366 14.10 20.27 -8.87
N PHE A 367 13.96 20.64 -10.15
CA PHE A 367 13.46 19.78 -11.22
C PHE A 367 14.55 19.58 -12.26
N VAL A 368 14.90 18.34 -12.52
CA VAL A 368 15.86 17.93 -13.56
C VAL A 368 15.10 17.22 -14.65
N PHE A 369 15.04 17.79 -15.84
CA PHE A 369 14.29 17.22 -16.95
C PHE A 369 15.12 16.18 -17.73
N TRP A 370 14.43 15.30 -18.43
CA TRP A 370 15.03 14.24 -19.25
C TRP A 370 16.05 14.77 -20.29
N ASN A 371 15.88 16.00 -20.76
CA ASN A 371 16.75 16.68 -21.74
C ASN A 371 17.95 17.37 -21.10
N GLY A 372 18.14 17.25 -19.78
CA GLY A 372 19.22 17.83 -19.01
C GLY A 372 19.03 19.30 -18.61
N THR A 373 17.85 19.90 -18.87
CA THR A 373 17.52 21.21 -18.30
C THR A 373 17.24 21.08 -16.81
N VAL A 374 17.61 22.12 -16.05
CA VAL A 374 17.41 22.17 -14.61
C VAL A 374 16.67 23.46 -14.26
N ASP A 375 15.54 23.32 -13.58
CA ASP A 375 14.79 24.43 -13.00
C ASP A 375 14.87 24.33 -11.47
N ALA A 376 15.62 25.25 -10.86
CA ALA A 376 15.63 25.42 -9.42
C ALA A 376 14.38 26.22 -9.01
N VAL A 377 13.64 25.72 -8.04
CA VAL A 377 12.58 26.49 -7.41
C VAL A 377 13.26 27.56 -6.56
N ASP A 378 13.16 28.82 -6.96
CA ASP A 378 13.67 29.95 -6.18
C ASP A 378 13.07 29.90 -4.77
N GLY A 379 13.78 29.23 -3.88
CA GLY A 379 13.53 29.24 -2.46
C GLY A 379 14.03 30.57 -1.89
N SER A 380 13.16 31.55 -1.87
CA SER A 380 13.34 32.72 -0.99
C SER A 380 12.94 32.35 0.43
N PRO A 381 13.51 33.00 1.38
CA PRO A 381 14.84 32.99 1.99
C PRO A 381 14.91 32.08 3.18
#